data_76b65289b3a21315230ed14c8f635c20
#
_entry.id   76b65289b3a21315230ed14c8f635c20
#
_cell.length_a   1.000
_cell.length_b   1.000
_cell.length_c   1.000
_cell.angle_alpha   90.00
_cell.angle_beta   90.00
_cell.angle_gamma   90.00
#
_symmetry.space_group_name_H-M   'P 1'
#
loop_
_entity.id
_entity.type
_entity.pdbx_description
1 polymer ?
#
loop_
_entity_poly.entity_id
_entity_poly.type
_entity_poly.pdbx_seq_one_letter_code
_entity_poly.pdbx_strand_id
1 'polypeptide(L)'
;EDYKMSNLPEVKIGVVAVSRDCFPESLSVNRRKALMKAYTEKYGTDSVYECPVCIVESEIHMVQALEDIKKAGCNALCVYLGNFGPEISETLLAKHFDGPAMFIAAAEETQNDLLGGRGDAYCGMLNASYNLKLRNVKAYIPENPVGTAAECADMLHEFISIARAIVGLSDLKIISFGPRPLNFLACNAPIKQLYNLGVEIEENSELDLFEAFKKHDGDERIPAKVKEMEAELGAGNHKPEVLPKLAQYELTLLDWIEAHRGYRKYVAIAGKCWPAFQTQFGFVPCYVNSRLTGMGIPVSCEVDIYGW
;
A
#
# COMPACT_ATOMS: atom_id res chain seq x y z
N GLU A 1 -8.80 6.67 -24.85
CA GLU A 1 -8.98 5.95 -23.57
C GLU A 1 -8.06 6.62 -22.57
N ASP A 2 -8.65 7.19 -21.51
CA ASP A 2 -7.88 7.82 -20.43
C ASP A 2 -6.93 6.77 -19.85
N TYR A 3 -5.65 7.08 -19.88
CA TYR A 3 -4.60 6.25 -19.29
C TYR A 3 -4.73 6.30 -17.76
N LYS A 4 -5.70 5.54 -17.26
CA LYS A 4 -5.92 5.40 -15.83
C LYS A 4 -5.04 4.26 -15.31
N MET A 5 -3.74 4.51 -15.24
CA MET A 5 -2.90 3.65 -14.41
C MET A 5 -3.38 3.79 -12.97
N SER A 6 -3.98 2.72 -12.42
CA SER A 6 -4.25 2.63 -11.00
C SER A 6 -2.93 2.36 -10.27
N ASN A 7 -2.09 3.41 -10.16
CA ASN A 7 -0.83 3.35 -9.42
C ASN A 7 -1.05 3.60 -7.90
N LEU A 8 -2.32 3.64 -7.47
CA LEU A 8 -2.70 3.75 -6.07
C LEU A 8 -3.06 2.37 -5.52
N PRO A 9 -2.37 1.87 -4.47
CA PRO A 9 -2.68 0.58 -3.90
C PRO A 9 -4.08 0.54 -3.29
N GLU A 10 -4.89 -0.41 -3.73
CA GLU A 10 -6.16 -0.72 -3.09
C GLU A 10 -5.94 -1.72 -1.95
N VAL A 11 -6.65 -1.53 -0.84
CA VAL A 11 -6.56 -2.38 0.34
C VAL A 11 -7.91 -3.00 0.64
N LYS A 12 -7.91 -4.33 0.78
CA LYS A 12 -9.05 -5.10 1.27
C LYS A 12 -8.62 -5.96 2.45
N ILE A 13 -9.13 -5.63 3.63
CA ILE A 13 -8.78 -6.30 4.89
C ILE A 13 -9.70 -7.49 5.11
N GLY A 14 -9.15 -8.70 5.22
CA GLY A 14 -9.87 -9.86 5.70
C GLY A 14 -9.92 -9.86 7.23
N VAL A 15 -11.11 -9.77 7.82
CA VAL A 15 -11.30 -9.80 9.28
C VAL A 15 -11.59 -11.23 9.72
N VAL A 16 -10.66 -11.83 10.45
CA VAL A 16 -10.73 -13.21 10.93
C VAL A 16 -10.87 -13.22 12.44
N ALA A 17 -11.98 -13.72 12.95
CA ALA A 17 -12.17 -13.91 14.38
C ALA A 17 -11.48 -15.18 14.88
N VAL A 18 -10.99 -15.14 16.12
CA VAL A 18 -10.36 -16.29 16.77
C VAL A 18 -11.01 -16.58 18.12
N SER A 19 -10.98 -17.83 18.54
CA SER A 19 -11.59 -18.27 19.80
C SER A 19 -10.74 -19.38 20.43
N ARG A 20 -10.48 -19.25 21.72
CA ARG A 20 -9.93 -20.38 22.50
C ARG A 20 -11.04 -21.36 22.82
N ASP A 21 -10.75 -22.67 22.79
CA ASP A 21 -11.74 -23.74 22.92
C ASP A 21 -12.53 -23.72 24.25
N CYS A 22 -11.90 -23.25 25.34
CA CYS A 22 -12.57 -23.12 26.65
C CYS A 22 -13.51 -21.89 26.76
N PHE A 23 -13.59 -21.05 25.71
CA PHE A 23 -14.53 -19.94 25.61
C PHE A 23 -15.61 -20.22 24.58
N PRO A 24 -16.82 -19.61 24.70
CA PRO A 24 -17.83 -19.77 23.67
C PRO A 24 -17.38 -19.20 22.31
N GLU A 25 -17.31 -20.02 21.28
CA GLU A 25 -17.05 -19.55 19.89
C GLU A 25 -18.04 -18.47 19.46
N SER A 26 -19.32 -18.64 19.85
CA SER A 26 -20.40 -17.71 19.53
C SER A 26 -20.13 -16.28 20.05
N LEU A 27 -19.40 -16.12 21.15
CA LEU A 27 -19.01 -14.81 21.67
C LEU A 27 -18.08 -14.11 20.67
N SER A 28 -17.06 -14.81 20.18
CA SER A 28 -16.12 -14.27 19.21
C SER A 28 -16.80 -13.93 17.89
N VAL A 29 -17.64 -14.82 17.38
CA VAL A 29 -18.43 -14.60 16.15
C VAL A 29 -19.35 -13.41 16.27
N ASN A 30 -20.06 -13.26 17.39
CA ASN A 30 -20.98 -12.14 17.60
C ASN A 30 -20.25 -10.81 17.72
N ARG A 31 -19.11 -10.78 18.40
CA ARG A 31 -18.25 -9.59 18.52
C ARG A 31 -17.67 -9.19 17.15
N ARG A 32 -17.26 -10.15 16.31
CA ARG A 32 -16.86 -9.88 14.93
C ARG A 32 -18.00 -9.25 14.12
N LYS A 33 -19.21 -9.80 14.20
CA LYS A 33 -20.38 -9.24 13.51
C LYS A 33 -20.67 -7.80 13.98
N ALA A 34 -20.55 -7.54 15.28
CA ALA A 34 -20.73 -6.19 15.83
C ALA A 34 -19.67 -5.23 15.30
N LEU A 35 -18.40 -5.66 15.24
CA LEU A 35 -17.31 -4.91 14.63
C LEU A 35 -17.60 -4.59 13.17
N MET A 36 -17.95 -5.60 12.38
CA MET A 36 -18.25 -5.42 10.95
C MET A 36 -19.43 -4.47 10.73
N LYS A 37 -20.46 -4.57 11.55
CA LYS A 37 -21.61 -3.64 11.52
C LYS A 37 -21.15 -2.22 11.83
N ALA A 38 -20.43 -1.99 12.91
CA ALA A 38 -19.92 -0.66 13.29
C ALA A 38 -19.02 -0.07 12.19
N TYR A 39 -18.17 -0.90 11.59
CA TYR A 39 -17.31 -0.46 10.49
C TYR A 39 -18.11 -0.05 9.25
N THR A 40 -19.03 -0.91 8.80
CA THR A 40 -19.78 -0.66 7.56
C THR A 40 -20.73 0.52 7.67
N GLU A 41 -21.33 0.74 8.84
CA GLU A 41 -22.19 1.91 9.12
C GLU A 41 -21.40 3.24 9.04
N LYS A 42 -20.13 3.23 9.43
CA LYS A 42 -19.30 4.45 9.48
C LYS A 42 -18.46 4.68 8.23
N TYR A 43 -17.91 3.62 7.63
CA TYR A 43 -16.88 3.69 6.61
C TYR A 43 -17.23 3.00 5.29
N GLY A 44 -18.37 2.30 5.21
CA GLY A 44 -18.77 1.52 4.04
C GLY A 44 -18.17 0.11 3.99
N THR A 45 -18.35 -0.58 2.86
CA THR A 45 -18.05 -2.02 2.73
C THR A 45 -16.80 -2.34 1.92
N ASP A 46 -16.28 -1.38 1.16
CA ASP A 46 -15.35 -1.65 0.05
C ASP A 46 -13.96 -2.15 0.50
N SER A 47 -13.50 -1.71 1.68
CA SER A 47 -12.16 -2.00 2.19
C SER A 47 -12.07 -3.16 3.17
N VAL A 48 -13.19 -3.83 3.48
CA VAL A 48 -13.23 -4.92 4.47
C VAL A 48 -14.00 -6.13 3.97
N TYR A 49 -13.60 -7.29 4.45
CA TYR A 49 -14.28 -8.57 4.20
C TYR A 49 -14.41 -9.35 5.51
N GLU A 50 -15.62 -9.76 5.86
CA GLU A 50 -15.86 -10.61 7.01
C GLU A 50 -15.58 -12.07 6.64
N CYS A 51 -14.52 -12.65 7.18
CA CYS A 51 -14.28 -14.09 7.04
C CYS A 51 -15.30 -14.88 7.86
N PRO A 52 -16.05 -15.81 7.27
CA PRO A 52 -17.03 -16.61 8.01
C PRO A 52 -16.37 -17.61 8.96
N VAL A 53 -15.13 -17.98 8.72
CA VAL A 53 -14.39 -18.94 9.55
C VAL A 53 -13.95 -18.27 10.85
N CYS A 54 -14.30 -18.88 11.99
CA CYS A 54 -13.71 -18.57 13.29
C CYS A 54 -12.64 -19.62 13.59
N ILE A 55 -11.43 -19.18 13.94
CA ILE A 55 -10.34 -20.09 14.30
C ILE A 55 -10.48 -20.48 15.77
N VAL A 56 -10.85 -21.74 16.02
CA VAL A 56 -10.99 -22.31 17.36
C VAL A 56 -9.89 -23.36 17.56
N GLU A 57 -8.84 -23.05 18.32
CA GLU A 57 -7.68 -23.92 18.67
C GLU A 57 -7.08 -24.74 17.51
N SER A 58 -7.50 -24.52 16.27
CA SER A 58 -7.22 -25.42 15.17
C SER A 58 -6.44 -24.76 14.02
N GLU A 59 -5.30 -25.35 13.65
CA GLU A 59 -4.61 -24.98 12.41
C GLU A 59 -5.41 -25.35 11.16
N ILE A 60 -6.36 -26.28 11.24
CA ILE A 60 -7.27 -26.61 10.13
C ILE A 60 -8.18 -25.42 9.86
N HIS A 61 -8.74 -24.80 10.90
CA HIS A 61 -9.55 -23.58 10.75
C HIS A 61 -8.68 -22.41 10.23
N MET A 62 -7.42 -22.33 10.65
CA MET A 62 -6.47 -21.34 10.11
C MET A 62 -6.30 -21.49 8.59
N VAL A 63 -6.08 -22.72 8.09
CA VAL A 63 -5.96 -22.97 6.65
C VAL A 63 -7.23 -22.58 5.91
N GLN A 64 -8.40 -22.96 6.44
CA GLN A 64 -9.68 -22.58 5.85
C GLN A 64 -9.88 -21.06 5.79
N ALA A 65 -9.49 -20.34 6.86
CA ALA A 65 -9.55 -18.88 6.88
C ALA A 65 -8.61 -18.24 5.85
N LEU A 66 -7.36 -18.75 5.72
CA LEU A 66 -6.42 -18.28 4.70
C LEU A 66 -6.94 -18.47 3.28
N GLU A 67 -7.53 -19.62 2.99
CA GLU A 67 -8.11 -19.92 1.69
C GLU A 67 -9.30 -19.01 1.39
N ASP A 68 -10.16 -18.77 2.38
CA ASP A 68 -11.35 -17.93 2.24
C ASP A 68 -10.98 -16.47 1.96
N ILE A 69 -10.12 -15.85 2.77
CA ILE A 69 -9.71 -14.46 2.57
C ILE A 69 -8.90 -14.28 1.28
N LYS A 70 -8.11 -15.27 0.88
CA LYS A 70 -7.39 -15.27 -0.41
C LYS A 70 -8.39 -15.29 -1.57
N LYS A 71 -9.39 -16.17 -1.52
CA LYS A 71 -10.46 -16.24 -2.53
C LYS A 71 -11.27 -14.95 -2.61
N ALA A 72 -11.45 -14.27 -1.48
CA ALA A 72 -12.13 -12.97 -1.42
C ALA A 72 -11.26 -11.81 -1.96
N GLY A 73 -9.99 -12.06 -2.32
CA GLY A 73 -9.08 -11.05 -2.84
C GLY A 73 -8.54 -10.10 -1.77
N CYS A 74 -8.50 -10.53 -0.49
CA CYS A 74 -7.92 -9.73 0.58
C CYS A 74 -6.39 -9.68 0.46
N ASN A 75 -5.83 -8.47 0.60
CA ASN A 75 -4.39 -8.22 0.59
C ASN A 75 -3.88 -7.61 1.91
N ALA A 76 -4.75 -7.52 2.90
CA ALA A 76 -4.42 -7.19 4.29
C ALA A 76 -5.25 -8.07 5.23
N LEU A 77 -4.75 -8.32 6.43
CA LEU A 77 -5.35 -9.21 7.43
C LEU A 77 -5.60 -8.45 8.74
N CYS A 78 -6.77 -8.65 9.32
CA CYS A 78 -7.04 -8.33 10.72
C CYS A 78 -7.34 -9.63 11.48
N VAL A 79 -6.51 -9.96 12.44
CA VAL A 79 -6.79 -10.99 13.45
C VAL A 79 -7.54 -10.33 14.60
N TYR A 80 -8.79 -10.73 14.76
CA TYR A 80 -9.69 -10.16 15.76
C TYR A 80 -9.93 -11.14 16.91
N LEU A 81 -9.36 -10.81 18.08
CA LEU A 81 -9.57 -11.57 19.30
C LEU A 81 -10.94 -11.23 19.88
N GLY A 82 -11.96 -11.99 19.53
CA GLY A 82 -13.30 -11.85 20.11
C GLY A 82 -13.38 -12.43 21.52
N ASN A 83 -12.48 -13.34 21.88
CA ASN A 83 -12.15 -13.81 23.22
C ASN A 83 -10.63 -14.04 23.31
N PHE A 84 -10.16 -14.83 24.26
CA PHE A 84 -8.72 -15.03 24.52
C PHE A 84 -7.91 -15.43 23.26
N GLY A 85 -8.45 -16.24 22.37
CA GLY A 85 -7.81 -16.72 21.14
C GLY A 85 -6.79 -17.84 21.33
N PRO A 86 -6.50 -18.61 20.24
CA PRO A 86 -5.54 -19.70 20.21
C PRO A 86 -4.19 -19.19 19.71
N GLU A 87 -3.23 -18.96 20.63
CA GLU A 87 -1.93 -18.33 20.40
C GLU A 87 -1.14 -18.88 19.19
N ILE A 88 -1.23 -20.19 18.96
CA ILE A 88 -0.50 -20.85 17.86
C ILE A 88 -1.18 -20.53 16.54
N SER A 89 -2.45 -20.87 16.39
CA SER A 89 -3.17 -20.77 15.11
C SER A 89 -3.31 -19.33 14.64
N GLU A 90 -3.59 -18.38 15.54
CA GLU A 90 -3.70 -16.96 15.19
C GLU A 90 -2.36 -16.34 14.76
N THR A 91 -1.27 -16.75 15.41
CA THR A 91 0.07 -16.27 15.04
C THR A 91 0.54 -16.87 13.72
N LEU A 92 0.26 -18.17 13.50
CA LEU A 92 0.55 -18.83 12.23
C LEU A 92 -0.31 -18.28 11.08
N LEU A 93 -1.56 -17.87 11.35
CA LEU A 93 -2.37 -17.17 10.36
C LEU A 93 -1.64 -15.94 9.81
N ALA A 94 -1.15 -15.08 10.69
CA ALA A 94 -0.39 -13.89 10.30
C ALA A 94 0.94 -14.25 9.62
N LYS A 95 1.60 -15.31 10.06
CA LYS A 95 2.88 -15.79 9.48
C LYS A 95 2.75 -16.26 8.03
N HIS A 96 1.62 -16.91 7.70
CA HIS A 96 1.38 -17.51 6.39
C HIS A 96 0.51 -16.65 5.49
N PHE A 97 0.02 -15.52 5.98
CA PHE A 97 -0.65 -14.54 5.15
C PHE A 97 0.38 -13.72 4.36
N ASP A 98 0.15 -13.59 3.04
CA ASP A 98 1.02 -12.81 2.17
C ASP A 98 0.52 -11.35 2.10
N GLY A 99 0.92 -10.55 3.08
CA GLY A 99 0.54 -9.15 3.19
C GLY A 99 0.63 -8.60 4.62
N PRO A 100 0.31 -7.32 4.81
CA PRO A 100 0.29 -6.71 6.14
C PRO A 100 -0.81 -7.29 7.01
N ALA A 101 -0.47 -7.55 8.28
CA ALA A 101 -1.40 -8.05 9.28
C ALA A 101 -1.50 -7.09 10.46
N MET A 102 -2.69 -7.00 11.06
CA MET A 102 -2.92 -6.34 12.34
C MET A 102 -3.59 -7.26 13.34
N PHE A 103 -3.43 -6.95 14.63
CA PHE A 103 -4.12 -7.63 15.73
C PHE A 103 -4.86 -6.61 16.59
N ILE A 104 -6.13 -6.86 16.82
CA ILE A 104 -6.98 -6.09 17.74
C ILE A 104 -7.90 -7.05 18.52
N ALA A 105 -8.42 -6.59 19.64
CA ALA A 105 -9.20 -7.42 20.54
C ALA A 105 -10.45 -6.70 21.05
N ALA A 106 -11.47 -7.47 21.41
CA ALA A 106 -12.71 -6.97 21.96
C ALA A 106 -12.54 -6.57 23.45
N ALA A 107 -12.97 -5.37 23.80
CA ALA A 107 -13.15 -4.99 25.21
C ALA A 107 -14.31 -5.80 25.84
N GLU A 108 -14.21 -6.01 27.16
CA GLU A 108 -15.34 -6.55 27.92
C GLU A 108 -16.38 -5.44 28.13
N GLU A 109 -17.62 -5.73 27.74
CA GLU A 109 -18.74 -4.79 27.87
C GLU A 109 -19.43 -4.87 29.22
N THR A 110 -19.20 -5.99 29.94
CA THR A 110 -19.81 -6.26 31.24
C THR A 110 -18.78 -6.79 32.23
N GLN A 111 -19.04 -6.62 33.52
CA GLN A 111 -18.17 -7.18 34.58
C GLN A 111 -18.54 -8.64 34.88
N ASN A 112 -18.82 -9.44 33.85
CA ASN A 112 -19.13 -10.85 34.02
C ASN A 112 -17.87 -11.65 34.41
N ASP A 113 -18.08 -12.71 35.17
CA ASP A 113 -17.07 -13.75 35.37
C ASP A 113 -16.94 -14.69 34.14
N LEU A 114 -16.02 -15.62 34.18
CA LEU A 114 -15.83 -16.59 33.09
C LEU A 114 -17.07 -17.42 32.79
N LEU A 115 -17.88 -17.73 33.79
CA LEU A 115 -19.15 -18.46 33.62
C LEU A 115 -20.23 -17.57 33.02
N GLY A 116 -20.16 -16.26 33.26
CA GLY A 116 -21.08 -15.26 32.74
C GLY A 116 -20.78 -14.75 31.33
N GLY A 117 -19.83 -15.36 30.61
CA GLY A 117 -19.53 -15.01 29.21
C GLY A 117 -18.39 -13.99 29.03
N ARG A 118 -17.51 -13.84 30.02
CA ARG A 118 -16.25 -13.08 29.90
C ARG A 118 -15.33 -13.74 28.85
N GLY A 119 -14.76 -12.94 27.96
CA GLY A 119 -13.94 -13.42 26.86
C GLY A 119 -12.43 -13.38 27.10
N ASP A 120 -11.95 -12.58 28.03
CA ASP A 120 -10.51 -12.35 28.35
C ASP A 120 -9.62 -11.99 27.14
N ALA A 121 -10.19 -11.31 26.16
CA ALA A 121 -9.47 -10.93 24.94
C ALA A 121 -8.25 -10.01 25.22
N TYR A 122 -8.28 -9.22 26.30
CA TYR A 122 -7.12 -8.44 26.74
C TYR A 122 -5.92 -9.34 27.10
N CYS A 123 -6.16 -10.38 27.89
CA CYS A 123 -5.11 -11.36 28.22
C CYS A 123 -4.64 -12.12 26.98
N GLY A 124 -5.58 -12.45 26.08
CA GLY A 124 -5.27 -13.04 24.78
C GLY A 124 -4.35 -12.16 23.95
N MET A 125 -4.59 -10.86 23.93
CA MET A 125 -3.77 -9.88 23.18
C MET A 125 -2.34 -9.81 23.72
N LEU A 126 -2.14 -9.89 25.03
CA LEU A 126 -0.79 -9.97 25.64
C LEU A 126 -0.04 -11.22 25.15
N ASN A 127 -0.72 -12.38 25.14
CA ASN A 127 -0.14 -13.63 24.66
C ASN A 127 0.11 -13.61 23.15
N ALA A 128 -0.82 -13.09 22.34
CA ALA A 128 -0.64 -12.93 20.90
C ALA A 128 0.60 -12.08 20.60
N SER A 129 0.77 -10.94 21.29
CA SER A 129 1.93 -10.05 21.13
C SER A 129 3.25 -10.75 21.41
N TYR A 130 3.30 -11.54 22.50
CA TYR A 130 4.47 -12.35 22.84
C TYR A 130 4.78 -13.40 21.78
N ASN A 131 3.75 -14.12 21.31
CA ASN A 131 3.90 -15.18 20.32
C ASN A 131 4.32 -14.67 18.94
N LEU A 132 3.83 -13.51 18.53
CA LEU A 132 4.29 -12.81 17.31
C LEU A 132 5.81 -12.55 17.38
N LYS A 133 6.26 -11.98 18.50
CA LYS A 133 7.68 -11.73 18.74
C LYS A 133 8.50 -13.03 18.77
N LEU A 134 8.02 -14.06 19.47
CA LEU A 134 8.69 -15.36 19.59
C LEU A 134 8.93 -16.00 18.21
N ARG A 135 7.98 -15.85 17.28
CA ARG A 135 8.03 -16.41 15.92
C ARG A 135 8.62 -15.45 14.88
N ASN A 136 9.08 -14.26 15.31
CA ASN A 136 9.56 -13.21 14.43
C ASN A 136 8.54 -12.85 13.32
N VAL A 137 7.26 -12.81 13.69
CA VAL A 137 6.16 -12.38 12.81
C VAL A 137 5.90 -10.91 13.05
N LYS A 138 5.96 -10.11 11.99
CA LYS A 138 5.65 -8.69 12.04
C LYS A 138 4.15 -8.49 11.86
N ALA A 139 3.53 -7.79 12.78
CA ALA A 139 2.14 -7.35 12.69
C ALA A 139 1.99 -5.97 13.30
N TYR A 140 1.02 -5.21 12.80
CA TYR A 140 0.64 -3.94 13.40
C TYR A 140 -0.25 -4.21 14.62
N ILE A 141 0.11 -3.61 15.73
CA ILE A 141 -0.67 -3.60 16.97
C ILE A 141 -0.87 -2.13 17.32
N PRO A 142 -2.12 -1.61 17.34
CA PRO A 142 -2.38 -0.25 17.80
C PRO A 142 -1.88 -0.02 19.22
N GLU A 143 -1.64 1.23 19.60
CA GLU A 143 -1.22 1.58 20.96
C GLU A 143 -2.22 1.09 22.03
N ASN A 144 -3.52 1.19 21.72
CA ASN A 144 -4.62 0.65 22.53
C ASN A 144 -5.37 -0.41 21.71
N PRO A 145 -4.89 -1.65 21.67
CA PRO A 145 -5.41 -2.67 20.74
C PRO A 145 -6.71 -3.33 21.17
N VAL A 146 -7.25 -2.98 22.34
CA VAL A 146 -8.46 -3.56 22.91
C VAL A 146 -9.54 -2.49 22.99
N GLY A 147 -10.68 -2.72 22.35
CA GLY A 147 -11.73 -1.73 22.24
C GLY A 147 -13.14 -2.31 22.08
N THR A 148 -14.13 -1.45 22.20
CA THR A 148 -15.51 -1.70 21.78
C THR A 148 -15.58 -1.93 20.27
N ALA A 149 -16.70 -2.39 19.76
CA ALA A 149 -16.90 -2.59 18.32
C ALA A 149 -16.63 -1.30 17.51
N ALA A 150 -17.03 -0.15 18.03
CA ALA A 150 -16.82 1.16 17.39
C ALA A 150 -15.34 1.55 17.37
N GLU A 151 -14.64 1.41 18.50
CA GLU A 151 -13.21 1.70 18.60
C GLU A 151 -12.38 0.75 17.70
N CYS A 152 -12.74 -0.53 17.69
CA CYS A 152 -12.09 -1.50 16.78
C CYS A 152 -12.35 -1.17 15.30
N ALA A 153 -13.52 -0.63 14.95
CA ALA A 153 -13.80 -0.16 13.60
C ALA A 153 -12.89 1.03 13.20
N ASP A 154 -12.63 1.94 14.14
CA ASP A 154 -11.70 3.05 13.91
C ASP A 154 -10.25 2.55 13.72
N MET A 155 -9.80 1.60 14.54
CA MET A 155 -8.48 0.95 14.39
C MET A 155 -8.33 0.26 13.02
N LEU A 156 -9.38 -0.44 12.54
CA LEU A 156 -9.40 -1.04 11.20
C LEU A 156 -9.25 0.02 10.11
N HIS A 157 -9.96 1.14 10.25
CA HIS A 157 -9.89 2.22 9.27
C HIS A 157 -8.50 2.88 9.21
N GLU A 158 -7.89 3.13 10.35
CA GLU A 158 -6.52 3.64 10.44
C GLU A 158 -5.51 2.69 9.80
N PHE A 159 -5.69 1.39 9.98
CA PHE A 159 -4.81 0.37 9.41
C PHE A 159 -4.80 0.36 7.89
N ILE A 160 -5.86 0.81 7.21
CA ILE A 160 -5.91 0.89 5.74
C ILE A 160 -4.73 1.72 5.20
N SER A 161 -4.39 2.84 5.83
CA SER A 161 -3.29 3.69 5.38
C SER A 161 -1.94 3.00 5.55
N ILE A 162 -1.73 2.30 6.65
CA ILE A 162 -0.53 1.50 6.93
C ILE A 162 -0.42 0.35 5.94
N ALA A 163 -1.49 -0.41 5.76
CA ALA A 163 -1.55 -1.53 4.84
C ALA A 163 -1.31 -1.09 3.39
N ARG A 164 -1.88 0.04 2.98
CA ARG A 164 -1.67 0.63 1.64
C ARG A 164 -0.19 0.92 1.39
N ALA A 165 0.50 1.53 2.35
CA ALA A 165 1.93 1.79 2.23
C ALA A 165 2.74 0.48 2.07
N ILE A 166 2.44 -0.54 2.87
CA ILE A 166 3.14 -1.84 2.82
C ILE A 166 2.85 -2.56 1.50
N VAL A 167 1.58 -2.62 1.08
CA VAL A 167 1.17 -3.23 -0.20
C VAL A 167 1.82 -2.50 -1.37
N GLY A 168 1.85 -1.17 -1.33
CA GLY A 168 2.49 -0.36 -2.37
C GLY A 168 3.98 -0.64 -2.47
N LEU A 169 4.70 -0.61 -1.36
CA LEU A 169 6.15 -0.85 -1.32
C LEU A 169 6.52 -2.26 -1.78
N SER A 170 5.76 -3.28 -1.41
CA SER A 170 6.07 -4.67 -1.76
C SER A 170 5.94 -4.96 -3.27
N ASP A 171 5.21 -4.14 -4.01
CA ASP A 171 4.95 -4.31 -5.44
C ASP A 171 5.38 -3.07 -6.27
N LEU A 172 6.34 -2.29 -5.74
CA LEU A 172 6.85 -1.06 -6.34
C LEU A 172 8.11 -1.30 -7.14
N LYS A 173 8.21 -0.64 -8.28
CA LYS A 173 9.45 -0.43 -9.02
C LYS A 173 9.78 1.05 -9.10
N ILE A 174 11.01 1.42 -8.74
CA ILE A 174 11.55 2.76 -8.96
C ILE A 174 12.40 2.74 -10.22
N ILE A 175 12.06 3.56 -11.21
CA ILE A 175 12.83 3.76 -12.42
C ILE A 175 13.62 5.05 -12.26
N SER A 176 14.95 4.96 -12.21
CA SER A 176 15.82 6.12 -12.05
C SER A 176 16.55 6.46 -13.32
N PHE A 177 16.77 7.77 -13.54
CA PHE A 177 17.57 8.35 -14.63
C PHE A 177 18.62 9.28 -14.05
N GLY A 178 19.86 8.77 -13.92
CA GLY A 178 20.89 9.49 -13.23
C GLY A 178 22.30 9.27 -13.79
N PRO A 179 23.31 9.46 -12.97
CA PRO A 179 23.36 9.54 -11.51
C PRO A 179 22.87 10.89 -10.94
N ARG A 180 22.72 10.94 -9.60
CA ARG A 180 22.41 12.22 -8.93
C ARG A 180 23.43 13.31 -9.30
N PRO A 181 23.10 14.60 -9.15
CA PRO A 181 24.03 15.69 -9.39
C PRO A 181 25.24 15.63 -8.46
N LEU A 182 26.39 16.16 -8.94
CA LEU A 182 27.60 16.26 -8.14
C LEU A 182 27.33 17.03 -6.84
N ASN A 183 27.87 16.55 -5.74
CA ASN A 183 27.71 17.11 -4.38
C ASN A 183 26.30 17.11 -3.82
N PHE A 184 25.33 16.49 -4.49
CA PHE A 184 23.95 16.37 -4.00
C PHE A 184 23.79 15.12 -3.11
N LEU A 185 24.55 15.08 -2.01
CA LEU A 185 24.69 13.89 -1.17
C LEU A 185 23.42 13.56 -0.36
N ALA A 186 22.51 14.53 -0.18
CA ALA A 186 21.21 14.29 0.45
C ALA A 186 20.36 13.27 -0.31
N CYS A 187 20.53 13.16 -1.62
CA CYS A 187 19.84 12.19 -2.47
C CYS A 187 20.57 10.84 -2.61
N ASN A 188 21.60 10.61 -1.78
CA ASN A 188 22.33 9.35 -1.79
C ASN A 188 21.64 8.33 -0.88
N ALA A 189 21.10 7.28 -1.47
CA ALA A 189 20.28 6.30 -0.77
C ALA A 189 20.91 4.90 -0.78
N PRO A 190 20.86 4.18 0.35
CA PRO A 190 21.29 2.80 0.43
C PRO A 190 20.22 1.86 -0.15
N ILE A 191 20.33 1.52 -1.42
CA ILE A 191 19.34 0.72 -2.16
C ILE A 191 19.01 -0.64 -1.53
N LYS A 192 19.94 -1.22 -0.76
CA LYS A 192 19.73 -2.49 -0.06
C LYS A 192 18.50 -2.47 0.87
N GLN A 193 18.24 -1.35 1.55
CA GLN A 193 17.07 -1.22 2.42
C GLN A 193 15.76 -1.22 1.61
N LEU A 194 15.76 -0.65 0.42
CA LEU A 194 14.60 -0.69 -0.47
C LEU A 194 14.33 -2.12 -0.96
N TYR A 195 15.34 -2.86 -1.36
CA TYR A 195 15.20 -4.29 -1.70
C TYR A 195 14.65 -5.12 -0.53
N ASN A 196 15.07 -4.82 0.71
CA ASN A 196 14.55 -5.51 1.91
C ASN A 196 13.06 -5.20 2.16
N LEU A 197 12.53 -4.10 1.62
CA LEU A 197 11.10 -3.75 1.67
C LEU A 197 10.31 -4.31 0.48
N GLY A 198 10.98 -4.98 -0.46
CA GLY A 198 10.37 -5.54 -1.67
C GLY A 198 10.37 -4.59 -2.86
N VAL A 199 10.93 -3.39 -2.72
CA VAL A 199 11.04 -2.41 -3.82
C VAL A 199 12.10 -2.87 -4.82
N GLU A 200 11.80 -2.81 -6.10
CA GLU A 200 12.74 -3.04 -7.19
C GLU A 200 13.26 -1.70 -7.73
N ILE A 201 14.51 -1.65 -8.12
CA ILE A 201 15.13 -0.43 -8.65
C ILE A 201 15.76 -0.72 -10.01
N GLU A 202 15.40 0.10 -10.99
CA GLU A 202 16.01 0.11 -12.32
C GLU A 202 16.81 1.39 -12.48
N GLU A 203 18.12 1.26 -12.67
CA GLU A 203 19.03 2.40 -12.83
C GLU A 203 19.38 2.60 -14.32
N ASN A 204 19.02 3.77 -14.84
CA ASN A 204 19.29 4.20 -16.21
C ASN A 204 20.10 5.50 -16.20
N SER A 205 20.74 5.81 -17.31
CA SER A 205 21.42 7.08 -17.50
C SER A 205 20.51 8.15 -18.11
N GLU A 206 20.91 9.42 -17.99
CA GLU A 206 20.25 10.52 -18.71
C GLU A 206 20.33 10.35 -20.25
N LEU A 207 21.35 9.64 -20.76
CA LEU A 207 21.48 9.35 -22.19
C LEU A 207 20.42 8.36 -22.66
N ASP A 208 20.08 7.34 -21.86
CA ASP A 208 19.02 6.41 -22.20
C ASP A 208 17.68 7.14 -22.32
N LEU A 209 17.40 8.04 -21.38
CA LEU A 209 16.19 8.87 -21.41
C LEU A 209 16.19 9.79 -22.63
N PHE A 210 17.33 10.43 -22.94
CA PHE A 210 17.42 11.33 -24.08
C PHE A 210 17.26 10.61 -25.42
N GLU A 211 17.81 9.42 -25.54
CA GLU A 211 17.62 8.55 -26.72
C GLU A 211 16.15 8.14 -26.89
N ALA A 212 15.49 7.75 -25.79
CA ALA A 212 14.06 7.45 -25.81
C ALA A 212 13.21 8.67 -26.17
N PHE A 213 13.55 9.84 -25.62
CA PHE A 213 12.89 11.10 -25.96
C PHE A 213 12.98 11.41 -27.46
N LYS A 214 14.16 11.26 -28.07
CA LYS A 214 14.32 11.46 -29.52
C LYS A 214 13.53 10.47 -30.37
N LYS A 215 13.34 9.24 -29.93
CA LYS A 215 12.51 8.27 -30.63
C LYS A 215 11.03 8.65 -30.69
N HIS A 216 10.57 9.51 -29.79
CA HIS A 216 9.23 10.08 -29.80
C HIS A 216 9.13 11.39 -30.61
N ASP A 217 10.17 11.77 -31.34
CA ASP A 217 10.11 12.95 -32.19
C ASP A 217 9.08 12.74 -33.31
N GLY A 218 8.09 13.65 -33.38
CA GLY A 218 6.98 13.56 -34.32
C GLY A 218 5.91 12.51 -33.97
N ASP A 219 5.87 11.98 -32.73
CA ASP A 219 4.83 11.04 -32.29
C ASP A 219 3.43 11.65 -32.49
N GLU A 220 2.54 10.88 -33.14
CA GLU A 220 1.18 11.31 -33.51
C GLU A 220 0.29 11.65 -32.30
N ARG A 221 0.63 11.21 -31.11
CA ARG A 221 -0.09 11.50 -29.85
C ARG A 221 0.23 12.89 -29.29
N ILE A 222 1.34 13.51 -29.69
CA ILE A 222 1.79 14.82 -29.18
C ILE A 222 0.71 15.92 -29.31
N PRO A 223 0.04 16.11 -30.47
CA PRO A 223 -0.97 17.15 -30.58
C PRO A 223 -2.16 17.01 -29.63
N ALA A 224 -2.60 15.78 -29.36
CA ALA A 224 -3.67 15.51 -28.40
C ALA A 224 -3.22 15.83 -26.98
N LYS A 225 -2.01 15.42 -26.61
CA LYS A 225 -1.42 15.69 -25.29
C LYS A 225 -1.18 17.18 -25.05
N VAL A 226 -0.77 17.93 -26.07
CA VAL A 226 -0.65 19.40 -26.00
C VAL A 226 -1.99 20.04 -25.66
N LYS A 227 -3.09 19.61 -26.30
CA LYS A 227 -4.43 20.13 -26.00
C LYS A 227 -4.88 19.86 -24.57
N GLU A 228 -4.55 18.69 -24.02
CA GLU A 228 -4.80 18.38 -22.61
C GLU A 228 -4.04 19.36 -21.69
N MET A 229 -2.75 19.58 -21.95
CA MET A 229 -1.91 20.50 -21.19
C MET A 229 -2.39 21.96 -21.30
N GLU A 230 -2.80 22.39 -22.49
CA GLU A 230 -3.38 23.72 -22.70
C GLU A 230 -4.66 23.93 -21.90
N ALA A 231 -5.54 22.92 -21.89
CA ALA A 231 -6.80 22.98 -21.15
C ALA A 231 -6.56 23.03 -19.63
N GLU A 232 -5.57 22.29 -19.14
CA GLU A 232 -5.19 22.26 -17.71
C GLU A 232 -4.57 23.58 -17.26
N LEU A 233 -3.63 24.12 -18.02
CA LEU A 233 -2.89 25.34 -17.66
C LEU A 233 -3.71 26.62 -17.89
N GLY A 234 -4.58 26.63 -18.89
CA GLY A 234 -5.42 27.78 -19.24
C GLY A 234 -4.62 29.09 -19.40
N ALA A 235 -5.11 30.15 -18.77
CA ALA A 235 -4.47 31.48 -18.82
C ALA A 235 -3.12 31.55 -18.06
N GLY A 236 -2.80 30.53 -17.24
CA GLY A 236 -1.52 30.42 -16.54
C GLY A 236 -0.35 29.98 -17.42
N ASN A 237 -0.61 29.58 -18.65
CA ASN A 237 0.43 29.17 -19.59
C ASN A 237 1.14 30.38 -20.22
N HIS A 238 2.32 30.70 -19.75
CA HIS A 238 3.16 31.77 -20.27
C HIS A 238 4.18 31.35 -21.33
N LYS A 239 4.26 30.03 -21.63
CA LYS A 239 5.24 29.43 -22.56
C LYS A 239 4.62 28.33 -23.41
N PRO A 240 3.60 28.63 -24.23
CA PRO A 240 2.92 27.62 -25.04
C PRO A 240 3.84 26.92 -26.04
N GLU A 241 4.92 27.57 -26.47
CA GLU A 241 5.87 27.02 -27.42
C GLU A 241 6.67 25.81 -26.89
N VAL A 242 6.68 25.60 -25.59
CA VAL A 242 7.37 24.46 -24.95
C VAL A 242 6.47 23.22 -24.82
N LEU A 243 5.16 23.37 -24.89
CA LEU A 243 4.21 22.28 -24.70
C LEU A 243 4.44 21.06 -25.59
N PRO A 244 4.79 21.16 -26.88
CA PRO A 244 5.07 19.98 -27.70
C PRO A 244 6.19 19.13 -27.14
N LYS A 245 7.28 19.74 -26.62
CA LYS A 245 8.39 19.01 -25.99
C LYS A 245 8.01 18.39 -24.65
N LEU A 246 7.19 19.10 -23.86
CA LEU A 246 6.67 18.55 -22.60
C LEU A 246 5.74 17.36 -22.85
N ALA A 247 4.89 17.45 -23.86
CA ALA A 247 4.02 16.35 -24.28
C ALA A 247 4.83 15.14 -24.76
N GLN A 248 5.85 15.36 -25.59
CA GLN A 248 6.79 14.33 -26.03
C GLN A 248 7.48 13.67 -24.84
N TYR A 249 7.92 14.44 -23.86
CA TYR A 249 8.57 13.92 -22.66
C TYR A 249 7.61 13.09 -21.77
N GLU A 250 6.37 13.55 -21.56
CA GLU A 250 5.36 12.78 -20.83
C GLU A 250 5.09 11.43 -21.51
N LEU A 251 4.91 11.42 -22.83
CA LEU A 251 4.72 10.19 -23.61
C LEU A 251 5.94 9.26 -23.50
N THR A 252 7.14 9.82 -23.55
CA THR A 252 8.39 9.04 -23.38
C THR A 252 8.42 8.32 -22.05
N LEU A 253 8.08 9.02 -20.94
CA LEU A 253 8.07 8.41 -19.62
C LEU A 253 6.97 7.35 -19.46
N LEU A 254 5.77 7.62 -19.98
CA LEU A 254 4.66 6.67 -19.93
C LEU A 254 5.00 5.38 -20.70
N ASP A 255 5.53 5.50 -21.91
CA ASP A 255 5.94 4.34 -22.71
C ASP A 255 7.12 3.59 -22.08
N TRP A 256 8.05 4.32 -21.44
CA TRP A 256 9.13 3.69 -20.69
C TRP A 256 8.60 2.86 -19.53
N ILE A 257 7.67 3.41 -18.76
CA ILE A 257 7.02 2.71 -17.65
C ILE A 257 6.37 1.42 -18.14
N GLU A 258 5.57 1.48 -19.21
CA GLU A 258 4.89 0.29 -19.74
C GLU A 258 5.88 -0.79 -20.23
N ALA A 259 6.97 -0.38 -20.85
CA ALA A 259 7.99 -1.31 -21.33
C ALA A 259 8.84 -1.93 -20.20
N HIS A 260 9.01 -1.23 -19.09
CA HIS A 260 10.00 -1.58 -18.07
C HIS A 260 9.44 -1.97 -16.71
N ARG A 261 8.15 -1.69 -16.40
CA ARG A 261 7.58 -2.04 -15.09
C ARG A 261 7.59 -3.54 -14.77
N GLY A 262 7.61 -4.39 -15.81
CA GLY A 262 7.60 -5.85 -15.67
C GLY A 262 6.29 -6.35 -15.03
N TYR A 263 6.39 -7.19 -14.02
CA TYR A 263 5.23 -7.70 -13.28
C TYR A 263 4.77 -6.78 -12.14
N ARG A 264 5.51 -5.70 -11.88
CA ARG A 264 5.19 -4.76 -10.79
C ARG A 264 3.93 -3.95 -11.11
N LYS A 265 3.09 -3.74 -10.08
CA LYS A 265 1.85 -2.96 -10.23
C LYS A 265 2.10 -1.45 -10.12
N TYR A 266 3.03 -1.07 -9.26
CA TYR A 266 3.28 0.33 -8.93
C TYR A 266 4.64 0.77 -9.41
N VAL A 267 4.72 2.01 -9.88
CA VAL A 267 5.96 2.60 -10.40
C VAL A 267 6.13 4.00 -9.84
N ALA A 268 7.37 4.35 -9.50
CA ALA A 268 7.80 5.71 -9.22
C ALA A 268 9.02 6.05 -10.10
N ILE A 269 9.22 7.33 -10.36
CA ILE A 269 10.36 7.81 -11.16
C ILE A 269 11.26 8.67 -10.29
N ALA A 270 12.57 8.53 -10.47
CA ALA A 270 13.57 9.41 -9.88
C ALA A 270 14.50 9.95 -10.99
N GLY A 271 14.37 11.24 -11.32
CA GLY A 271 15.05 11.84 -12.46
C GLY A 271 15.96 13.00 -12.10
N LYS A 272 17.09 13.11 -12.80
CA LYS A 272 17.97 14.27 -12.72
C LYS A 272 17.67 15.22 -13.85
N CYS A 273 17.40 16.50 -13.53
CA CYS A 273 17.02 17.46 -14.55
C CYS A 273 18.15 18.41 -14.96
N TRP A 274 19.04 18.80 -14.07
CA TRP A 274 20.09 19.76 -14.42
C TRP A 274 21.49 19.13 -14.44
N PRO A 275 22.36 19.62 -15.39
CA PRO A 275 22.06 20.66 -16.38
C PRO A 275 21.45 20.15 -17.69
N ALA A 276 21.29 18.82 -17.86
CA ALA A 276 21.00 18.20 -19.17
C ALA A 276 19.66 18.62 -19.80
N PHE A 277 18.59 18.78 -19.01
CA PHE A 277 17.28 19.20 -19.56
C PHE A 277 17.34 20.58 -20.19
N GLN A 278 18.02 21.53 -19.54
CA GLN A 278 18.14 22.88 -20.08
C GLN A 278 18.99 22.95 -21.35
N THR A 279 20.05 22.15 -21.43
CA THR A 279 21.02 22.21 -22.52
C THR A 279 20.74 21.24 -23.67
N GLN A 280 20.19 20.05 -23.40
CA GLN A 280 19.98 19.00 -24.38
C GLN A 280 18.51 18.84 -24.75
N PHE A 281 17.59 18.81 -23.78
CA PHE A 281 16.17 18.72 -24.04
C PHE A 281 15.53 20.07 -24.42
N GLY A 282 16.09 21.17 -23.87
CA GLY A 282 15.64 22.54 -24.15
C GLY A 282 14.39 22.95 -23.37
N PHE A 283 14.11 22.28 -22.22
CA PHE A 283 13.02 22.62 -21.30
C PHE A 283 13.39 22.16 -19.87
N VAL A 284 12.52 22.42 -18.91
CA VAL A 284 12.58 21.87 -17.55
C VAL A 284 11.40 20.94 -17.30
N PRO A 285 11.57 19.77 -16.65
CA PRO A 285 10.56 18.72 -16.57
C PRO A 285 9.50 18.96 -15.49
N CYS A 286 9.61 19.99 -14.65
CA CYS A 286 8.84 20.18 -13.42
C CYS A 286 7.32 20.06 -13.62
N TYR A 287 6.79 20.59 -14.71
CA TYR A 287 5.35 20.48 -15.01
C TYR A 287 4.91 19.04 -15.30
N VAL A 288 5.66 18.32 -16.13
CA VAL A 288 5.38 16.91 -16.43
C VAL A 288 5.53 16.05 -15.19
N ASN A 289 6.57 16.27 -14.39
CA ASN A 289 6.79 15.55 -13.13
C ASN A 289 5.60 15.75 -12.17
N SER A 290 5.07 16.98 -12.10
CA SER A 290 3.87 17.30 -11.31
C SER A 290 2.61 16.61 -11.86
N ARG A 291 2.42 16.59 -13.20
CA ARG A 291 1.31 15.88 -13.83
C ARG A 291 1.33 14.39 -13.54
N LEU A 292 2.48 13.72 -13.71
CA LEU A 292 2.64 12.30 -13.42
C LEU A 292 2.33 12.00 -11.95
N THR A 293 2.82 12.84 -11.03
CA THR A 293 2.49 12.72 -9.60
C THR A 293 0.99 12.85 -9.34
N GLY A 294 0.33 13.81 -10.01
CA GLY A 294 -1.13 13.96 -9.97
C GLY A 294 -1.90 12.77 -10.53
N MET A 295 -1.33 12.03 -11.46
CA MET A 295 -1.87 10.76 -11.99
C MET A 295 -1.55 9.55 -11.08
N GLY A 296 -0.89 9.75 -9.95
CA GLY A 296 -0.50 8.69 -9.02
C GLY A 296 0.85 8.03 -9.33
N ILE A 297 1.65 8.58 -10.26
CA ILE A 297 3.01 8.13 -10.55
C ILE A 297 3.98 9.11 -9.87
N PRO A 298 4.47 8.85 -8.66
CA PRO A 298 5.36 9.77 -7.97
C PRO A 298 6.64 10.01 -8.77
N VAL A 299 7.07 11.27 -8.84
CA VAL A 299 8.32 11.66 -9.49
C VAL A 299 9.15 12.51 -8.55
N SER A 300 10.34 12.04 -8.17
CA SER A 300 11.31 12.81 -7.40
C SER A 300 12.38 13.43 -8.31
N CYS A 301 12.89 14.58 -7.89
CA CYS A 301 14.01 15.24 -8.53
C CYS A 301 15.35 14.69 -8.02
N GLU A 302 16.43 14.95 -8.77
CA GLU A 302 17.84 14.70 -8.40
C GLU A 302 18.17 13.24 -8.08
N VAL A 303 17.38 12.32 -8.63
CA VAL A 303 17.49 10.87 -8.37
C VAL A 303 17.34 10.55 -6.87
N ASP A 304 16.49 11.32 -6.18
CA ASP A 304 16.13 11.03 -4.79
C ASP A 304 15.15 9.86 -4.73
N ILE A 305 15.68 8.65 -4.74
CA ILE A 305 14.89 7.42 -4.71
C ILE A 305 14.19 7.14 -3.37
N TYR A 306 14.33 8.02 -2.38
CA TYR A 306 13.59 7.98 -1.11
C TYR A 306 12.59 9.12 -0.95
N GLY A 307 12.66 10.16 -1.80
CA GLY A 307 11.84 11.37 -1.71
C GLY A 307 10.56 11.39 -2.53
N TRP A 308 10.11 10.23 -3.01
CA TRP A 308 8.85 10.05 -3.78
C TRP A 308 7.66 9.67 -2.89
#